data_bee516180fa6839e09129c89269562af
#
_entry.id   bee516180fa6839e09129c89269562af
#
_cell.length_a   1.000
_cell.length_b   1.000
_cell.length_c   1.000
_cell.angle_alpha   90.00
_cell.angle_beta   90.00
_cell.angle_gamma   90.00
#
_symmetry.space_group_name_H-M   'P 1'
#
loop_
_entity.id
_entity.type
_entity.pdbx_description
1 polymer ?
#
loop_
_entity_poly.entity_id
_entity_poly.type
_entity_poly.pdbx_seq_one_letter_code
_entity_poly.pdbx_strand_id
1 'polypeptide(L)'
;MGHREKLMAGARRCLEERGYAHTTSRDIAAAANAPLGTINYHYGSKEALLNAAMLESINEWGTKVQEPPSDPVGEAPGSVGERLEAMWARVIASQTTHRPLLVAAAEALAQAERTPEVRAQIAEAYERARPRLAAELHGIADAEEPGTARAVGSVHMALVAGLTQQWLIDPEHAPSASEMAAGLRAIARSLDADADADA
;
A
#
# COMPACT_ATOMS: atom_id res chain seq x y z
N MET A 1 -2.60 26.85 7.45
CA MET A 1 -2.19 25.48 7.77
C MET A 1 -2.15 25.33 9.29
N GLY A 2 -3.01 24.46 9.84
CA GLY A 2 -3.12 24.25 11.29
C GLY A 2 -1.95 23.43 11.84
N HIS A 3 -1.80 23.38 13.18
CA HIS A 3 -0.73 22.58 13.81
C HIS A 3 -0.83 21.09 13.45
N ARG A 4 -2.05 20.54 13.35
CA ARG A 4 -2.29 19.14 12.97
C ARG A 4 -1.72 18.82 11.60
N GLU A 5 -1.97 19.65 10.60
CA GLU A 5 -1.46 19.48 9.22
C GLU A 5 0.06 19.63 9.15
N LYS A 6 0.63 20.59 9.90
CA LYS A 6 2.08 20.76 9.98
C LYS A 6 2.77 19.57 10.61
N LEU A 7 2.18 18.99 11.67
CA LEU A 7 2.68 17.78 12.30
C LEU A 7 2.64 16.57 11.35
N MET A 8 1.55 16.41 10.59
CA MET A 8 1.42 15.36 9.57
C MET A 8 2.52 15.50 8.49
N ALA A 9 2.68 16.69 7.93
CA ALA A 9 3.73 16.96 6.93
C ALA A 9 5.14 16.76 7.50
N GLY A 10 5.39 17.15 8.76
CA GLY A 10 6.65 16.92 9.45
C GLY A 10 6.93 15.44 9.69
N ALA A 11 5.92 14.67 10.09
CA ALA A 11 6.02 13.23 10.29
C ALA A 11 6.34 12.49 8.98
N ARG A 12 5.65 12.83 7.88
CA ARG A 12 5.92 12.27 6.55
C ARG A 12 7.38 12.51 6.12
N ARG A 13 7.88 13.73 6.28
CA ARG A 13 9.28 14.05 5.99
C ARG A 13 10.26 13.26 6.84
N CYS A 14 9.99 13.11 8.13
CA CYS A 14 10.84 12.31 9.01
C CYS A 14 10.83 10.81 8.63
N LEU A 15 9.68 10.27 8.21
CA LEU A 15 9.60 8.89 7.71
C LEU A 15 10.47 8.67 6.46
N GLU A 16 10.45 9.63 5.53
CA GLU A 16 11.25 9.57 4.30
C GLU A 16 12.76 9.71 4.56
N GLU A 17 13.15 10.63 5.46
CA GLU A 17 14.55 10.95 5.71
C GLU A 17 15.24 9.99 6.69
N ARG A 18 14.50 9.46 7.68
CA ARG A 18 15.06 8.73 8.85
C ARG A 18 14.47 7.34 9.05
N GLY A 19 13.33 7.04 8.43
CA GLY A 19 12.55 5.83 8.70
C GLY A 19 11.73 5.91 10.00
N TYR A 20 10.94 4.88 10.23
CA TYR A 20 10.01 4.82 11.36
C TYR A 20 10.75 4.69 12.71
N ALA A 21 11.70 3.75 12.81
CA ALA A 21 12.37 3.42 14.06
C ALA A 21 13.26 4.56 14.58
N HIS A 22 13.86 5.35 13.70
CA HIS A 22 14.82 6.39 14.07
C HIS A 22 14.19 7.78 14.22
N THR A 23 12.90 7.93 13.98
CA THR A 23 12.20 9.21 14.14
C THR A 23 11.78 9.44 15.59
N THR A 24 12.19 10.58 16.16
CA THR A 24 11.80 11.01 17.51
C THR A 24 10.70 12.09 17.46
N SER A 25 9.99 12.28 18.59
CA SER A 25 9.02 13.38 18.74
C SER A 25 9.65 14.75 18.51
N ARG A 26 10.94 14.93 18.87
CA ARG A 26 11.68 16.17 18.68
C ARG A 26 11.96 16.43 17.20
N ASP A 27 12.29 15.39 16.44
CA ASP A 27 12.49 15.51 14.99
C ASP A 27 11.21 15.96 14.29
N ILE A 28 10.07 15.34 14.62
CA ILE A 28 8.77 15.72 14.06
C ILE A 28 8.40 17.16 14.43
N ALA A 29 8.55 17.54 15.70
CA ALA A 29 8.24 18.89 16.15
C ALA A 29 9.11 19.94 15.43
N ALA A 30 10.41 19.66 15.27
CA ALA A 30 11.32 20.52 14.52
C ALA A 30 10.94 20.60 13.04
N ALA A 31 10.69 19.48 12.38
CA ALA A 31 10.27 19.41 10.96
C ALA A 31 8.92 20.13 10.72
N ALA A 32 8.01 20.08 11.70
CA ALA A 32 6.70 20.74 11.65
C ALA A 32 6.74 22.23 12.04
N ASN A 33 7.85 22.71 12.57
CA ASN A 33 7.94 24.01 13.24
C ASN A 33 6.79 24.21 14.24
N ALA A 34 6.63 23.22 15.15
CA ALA A 34 5.53 23.16 16.11
C ALA A 34 6.05 22.83 17.52
N PRO A 35 5.39 23.28 18.59
CA PRO A 35 5.75 22.90 19.95
C PRO A 35 5.61 21.38 20.16
N LEU A 36 6.55 20.77 20.90
CA LEU A 36 6.58 19.33 21.15
C LEU A 36 5.27 18.76 21.73
N GLY A 37 4.66 19.51 22.66
CA GLY A 37 3.41 19.10 23.31
C GLY A 37 2.20 18.97 22.36
N THR A 38 2.26 19.58 21.17
CA THR A 38 1.16 19.51 20.20
C THR A 38 0.99 18.12 19.59
N ILE A 39 2.02 17.27 19.62
CA ILE A 39 1.94 15.87 19.16
C ILE A 39 0.92 15.13 20.04
N ASN A 40 1.12 15.16 21.35
CA ASN A 40 0.22 14.47 22.28
C ASN A 40 -1.21 15.05 22.24
N TYR A 41 -1.33 16.36 22.08
CA TYR A 41 -2.64 17.01 21.99
C TYR A 41 -3.45 16.56 20.75
N HIS A 42 -2.81 16.46 19.59
CA HIS A 42 -3.51 16.17 18.33
C HIS A 42 -3.58 14.69 17.97
N TYR A 43 -2.61 13.89 18.43
CA TYR A 43 -2.45 12.48 18.00
C TYR A 43 -2.31 11.47 19.15
N GLY A 44 -2.17 11.94 20.39
CA GLY A 44 -2.03 11.09 21.57
C GLY A 44 -0.61 10.56 21.78
N SER A 45 0.10 10.16 20.71
CA SER A 45 1.48 9.67 20.77
C SER A 45 2.26 9.94 19.48
N LYS A 46 3.58 9.81 19.55
CA LYS A 46 4.46 9.85 18.37
C LYS A 46 4.13 8.71 17.41
N GLU A 47 3.91 7.53 17.95
CA GLU A 47 3.60 6.31 17.19
C GLU A 47 2.29 6.47 16.42
N ALA A 48 1.25 6.99 17.05
CA ALA A 48 -0.04 7.27 16.40
C ALA A 48 0.11 8.26 15.24
N LEU A 49 0.91 9.32 15.42
CA LEU A 49 1.19 10.28 14.37
C LEU A 49 1.98 9.67 13.21
N LEU A 50 3.06 8.92 13.50
CA LEU A 50 3.86 8.27 12.47
C LEU A 50 3.04 7.25 11.66
N ASN A 51 2.18 6.48 12.34
CA ASN A 51 1.29 5.54 11.67
C ASN A 51 0.26 6.24 10.77
N ALA A 52 -0.35 7.31 11.26
CA ALA A 52 -1.27 8.10 10.46
C ALA A 52 -0.57 8.68 9.21
N ALA A 53 0.65 9.21 9.37
CA ALA A 53 1.43 9.75 8.27
C ALA A 53 1.83 8.66 7.26
N MET A 54 2.26 7.50 7.73
CA MET A 54 2.60 6.35 6.89
C MET A 54 1.37 5.84 6.11
N LEU A 55 0.23 5.63 6.79
CA LEU A 55 -0.99 5.15 6.14
C LEU A 55 -1.51 6.14 5.09
N GLU A 56 -1.44 7.44 5.36
CA GLU A 56 -1.79 8.47 4.37
C GLU A 56 -0.87 8.39 3.15
N SER A 57 0.45 8.28 3.36
CA SER A 57 1.42 8.15 2.26
C SER A 57 1.25 6.84 1.46
N ILE A 58 0.94 5.72 2.11
CA ILE A 58 0.63 4.45 1.44
C ILE A 58 -0.66 4.55 0.62
N ASN A 59 -1.69 5.21 1.15
CA ASN A 59 -2.94 5.43 0.40
C ASN A 59 -2.71 6.31 -0.84
N GLU A 60 -1.95 7.39 -0.71
CA GLU A 60 -1.58 8.25 -1.86
C GLU A 60 -0.77 7.48 -2.90
N TRP A 61 0.22 6.68 -2.45
CA TRP A 61 0.99 5.81 -3.33
C TRP A 61 0.10 4.80 -4.05
N GLY A 62 -0.78 4.11 -3.30
CA GLY A 62 -1.71 3.14 -3.86
C GLY A 62 -2.63 3.75 -4.92
N THR A 63 -3.16 4.95 -4.67
CA THR A 63 -3.99 5.68 -5.65
C THR A 63 -3.20 5.99 -6.92
N LYS A 64 -1.98 6.55 -6.79
CA LYS A 64 -1.13 6.87 -7.96
C LYS A 64 -0.74 5.65 -8.79
N VAL A 65 -0.49 4.52 -8.14
CA VAL A 65 -0.15 3.27 -8.84
C VAL A 65 -1.35 2.70 -9.62
N GLN A 66 -2.57 2.94 -9.15
CA GLN A 66 -3.80 2.48 -9.77
C GLN A 66 -4.32 3.43 -10.86
N GLU A 67 -4.01 4.72 -10.78
CA GLU A 67 -4.41 5.69 -11.79
C GLU A 67 -3.83 5.31 -13.16
N PRO A 68 -4.66 5.24 -14.23
CA PRO A 68 -4.16 5.07 -15.57
C PRO A 68 -3.27 6.25 -15.95
N PRO A 69 -2.28 6.06 -16.85
CA PRO A 69 -1.44 7.15 -17.33
C PRO A 69 -2.30 8.29 -17.87
N SER A 70 -1.97 9.54 -17.49
CA SER A 70 -2.72 10.74 -17.90
C SER A 70 -2.55 11.10 -19.39
N ASP A 71 -1.65 10.42 -20.11
CA ASP A 71 -1.43 10.64 -21.53
C ASP A 71 -2.42 9.82 -22.37
N PRO A 72 -3.19 10.49 -23.24
CA PRO A 72 -4.21 9.85 -24.09
C PRO A 72 -3.62 9.10 -25.30
N VAL A 73 -2.33 8.78 -25.30
CA VAL A 73 -1.68 8.03 -26.39
C VAL A 73 -1.69 6.54 -26.08
N GLY A 74 -2.88 5.96 -26.14
CA GLY A 74 -3.12 4.53 -26.03
C GLY A 74 -4.54 4.28 -25.55
N GLU A 75 -5.26 3.39 -26.22
CA GLU A 75 -6.55 2.88 -25.73
C GLU A 75 -6.38 2.34 -24.31
N ALA A 76 -7.34 2.59 -23.43
CA ALA A 76 -7.36 1.98 -22.12
C ALA A 76 -7.17 0.46 -22.28
N PRO A 77 -6.33 -0.21 -21.43
CA PRO A 77 -6.06 -1.63 -21.57
C PRO A 77 -7.39 -2.41 -21.72
N GLY A 78 -7.58 -3.09 -22.86
CA GLY A 78 -8.86 -3.68 -23.22
C GLY A 78 -9.24 -4.87 -22.34
N SER A 79 -8.28 -5.69 -21.92
CA SER A 79 -8.48 -6.90 -21.12
C SER A 79 -8.09 -6.69 -19.64
N VAL A 80 -8.68 -7.51 -18.76
CA VAL A 80 -8.28 -7.56 -17.33
C VAL A 80 -6.78 -7.87 -17.18
N GLY A 81 -6.26 -8.78 -18.03
CA GLY A 81 -4.86 -9.15 -17.99
C GLY A 81 -3.90 -8.00 -18.30
N GLU A 82 -4.23 -7.19 -19.32
CA GLU A 82 -3.45 -5.99 -19.67
C GLU A 82 -3.51 -4.92 -18.58
N ARG A 83 -4.66 -4.70 -17.97
CA ARG A 83 -4.80 -3.78 -16.84
C ARG A 83 -3.96 -4.20 -15.65
N LEU A 84 -3.96 -5.50 -15.32
CA LEU A 84 -3.15 -6.05 -14.23
C LEU A 84 -1.65 -5.94 -14.52
N GLU A 85 -1.21 -6.26 -15.72
CA GLU A 85 0.19 -6.14 -16.10
C GLU A 85 0.66 -4.68 -16.05
N ALA A 86 -0.14 -3.75 -16.55
CA ALA A 86 0.13 -2.31 -16.44
C ALA A 86 0.18 -1.82 -14.98
N MET A 87 -0.70 -2.32 -14.11
CA MET A 87 -0.64 -2.03 -12.68
C MET A 87 0.67 -2.57 -12.05
N TRP A 88 1.05 -3.82 -12.32
CA TRP A 88 2.29 -4.38 -11.81
C TRP A 88 3.51 -3.60 -12.28
N ALA A 89 3.53 -3.16 -13.55
CA ALA A 89 4.59 -2.31 -14.07
C ALA A 89 4.72 -1.00 -13.29
N ARG A 90 3.59 -0.35 -12.96
CA ARG A 90 3.59 0.87 -12.15
C ARG A 90 4.04 0.62 -10.71
N VAL A 91 3.57 -0.47 -10.07
CA VAL A 91 4.03 -0.87 -8.74
C VAL A 91 5.54 -1.02 -8.73
N ILE A 92 6.10 -1.80 -9.66
CA ILE A 92 7.53 -2.09 -9.75
C ILE A 92 8.34 -0.80 -10.05
N ALA A 93 7.90 0.00 -11.01
CA ALA A 93 8.57 1.26 -11.34
C ALA A 93 8.61 2.25 -10.15
N SER A 94 7.60 2.20 -9.30
CA SER A 94 7.51 3.08 -8.12
C SER A 94 8.38 2.63 -6.94
N GLN A 95 8.86 1.39 -6.90
CA GLN A 95 9.57 0.80 -5.75
C GLN A 95 10.83 1.60 -5.37
N THR A 96 11.61 2.03 -6.36
CA THR A 96 12.83 2.81 -6.11
C THR A 96 12.51 4.16 -5.48
N THR A 97 11.55 4.90 -6.04
CA THR A 97 11.18 6.25 -5.58
C THR A 97 10.56 6.21 -4.18
N HIS A 98 9.77 5.18 -3.87
CA HIS A 98 9.04 5.08 -2.61
C HIS A 98 9.69 4.11 -1.60
N ARG A 99 10.94 3.67 -1.86
CA ARG A 99 11.65 2.75 -0.96
C ARG A 99 11.61 3.15 0.52
N PRO A 100 11.87 4.41 0.92
CA PRO A 100 11.79 4.80 2.33
C PRO A 100 10.40 4.57 2.94
N LEU A 101 9.33 4.86 2.21
CA LEU A 101 7.96 4.63 2.64
C LEU A 101 7.67 3.13 2.80
N LEU A 102 8.11 2.30 1.87
CA LEU A 102 7.89 0.85 1.89
C LEU A 102 8.66 0.18 3.04
N VAL A 103 9.87 0.63 3.33
CA VAL A 103 10.63 0.21 4.51
C VAL A 103 9.91 0.62 5.79
N ALA A 104 9.45 1.88 5.89
CA ALA A 104 8.70 2.35 7.05
C ALA A 104 7.41 1.56 7.27
N ALA A 105 6.72 1.15 6.21
CA ALA A 105 5.55 0.28 6.29
C ALA A 105 5.88 -1.11 6.84
N ALA A 106 7.00 -1.71 6.42
CA ALA A 106 7.47 -2.98 6.97
C ALA A 106 7.85 -2.86 8.45
N GLU A 107 8.52 -1.78 8.86
CA GLU A 107 8.83 -1.48 10.27
C GLU A 107 7.56 -1.32 11.13
N ALA A 108 6.53 -0.66 10.59
CA ALA A 108 5.27 -0.47 11.30
C ALA A 108 4.51 -1.80 11.53
N LEU A 109 4.58 -2.75 10.59
CA LEU A 109 4.02 -4.09 10.80
C LEU A 109 4.69 -4.80 11.98
N ALA A 110 6.01 -4.69 12.12
CA ALA A 110 6.72 -5.24 13.27
C ALA A 110 6.32 -4.56 14.60
N GLN A 111 5.98 -3.26 14.58
CA GLN A 111 5.48 -2.55 15.75
C GLN A 111 4.02 -2.93 16.10
N ALA A 112 3.20 -3.30 15.13
CA ALA A 112 1.82 -3.70 15.34
C ALA A 112 1.67 -4.89 16.30
N GLU A 113 2.67 -5.78 16.38
CA GLU A 113 2.70 -6.87 17.35
C GLU A 113 2.75 -6.39 18.80
N ARG A 114 3.34 -5.22 19.04
CA ARG A 114 3.58 -4.67 20.38
C ARG A 114 2.65 -3.52 20.75
N THR A 115 1.93 -2.97 19.76
CA THR A 115 1.13 -1.75 19.94
C THR A 115 -0.28 -1.98 19.37
N PRO A 116 -1.27 -2.32 20.22
CA PRO A 116 -2.65 -2.62 19.78
C PRO A 116 -3.29 -1.51 18.95
N GLU A 117 -3.00 -0.25 19.27
CA GLU A 117 -3.51 0.92 18.55
C GLU A 117 -2.98 0.97 17.11
N VAL A 118 -1.71 0.65 16.90
CA VAL A 118 -1.07 0.54 15.57
C VAL A 118 -1.74 -0.57 14.77
N ARG A 119 -1.92 -1.74 15.39
CA ARG A 119 -2.58 -2.89 14.78
C ARG A 119 -3.99 -2.54 14.32
N ALA A 120 -4.76 -1.87 15.17
CA ALA A 120 -6.13 -1.46 14.85
C ALA A 120 -6.18 -0.50 13.65
N GLN A 121 -5.30 0.50 13.60
CA GLN A 121 -5.22 1.45 12.48
C GLN A 121 -4.86 0.75 11.15
N ILE A 122 -3.88 -0.16 11.16
CA ILE A 122 -3.50 -0.93 9.97
C ILE A 122 -4.64 -1.84 9.53
N ALA A 123 -5.28 -2.56 10.46
CA ALA A 123 -6.41 -3.44 10.16
C ALA A 123 -7.58 -2.67 9.52
N GLU A 124 -7.93 -1.51 10.05
CA GLU A 124 -8.96 -0.65 9.48
C GLU A 124 -8.59 -0.14 8.08
N ALA A 125 -7.33 0.21 7.86
CA ALA A 125 -6.86 0.60 6.53
C ALA A 125 -6.98 -0.55 5.52
N TYR A 126 -6.68 -1.78 5.93
CA TYR A 126 -6.84 -2.98 5.11
C TYR A 126 -8.31 -3.25 4.76
N GLU A 127 -9.24 -3.13 5.74
CA GLU A 127 -10.67 -3.31 5.47
C GLU A 127 -11.19 -2.31 4.42
N ARG A 128 -10.73 -1.07 4.45
CA ARG A 128 -11.11 -0.06 3.45
C ARG A 128 -10.47 -0.30 2.08
N ALA A 129 -9.25 -0.83 2.03
CA ALA A 129 -8.51 -1.02 0.78
C ALA A 129 -9.03 -2.20 -0.04
N ARG A 130 -9.48 -3.30 0.60
CA ARG A 130 -9.91 -4.53 -0.09
C ARG A 130 -10.99 -4.32 -1.14
N PRO A 131 -12.18 -3.77 -0.80
CA PRO A 131 -13.24 -3.60 -1.79
C PRO A 131 -12.85 -2.60 -2.88
N ARG A 132 -12.06 -1.57 -2.53
CA ARG A 132 -11.56 -0.59 -3.49
C ARG A 132 -10.67 -1.24 -4.56
N LEU A 133 -9.72 -2.09 -4.15
CA LEU A 133 -8.85 -2.81 -5.07
C LEU A 133 -9.64 -3.73 -6.01
N ALA A 134 -10.65 -4.43 -5.51
CA ALA A 134 -11.52 -5.27 -6.33
C ALA A 134 -12.30 -4.46 -7.37
N ALA A 135 -12.87 -3.33 -6.98
CA ALA A 135 -13.61 -2.46 -7.87
C ALA A 135 -12.70 -1.85 -8.96
N GLU A 136 -11.55 -1.30 -8.58
CA GLU A 136 -10.66 -0.59 -9.51
C GLU A 136 -9.96 -1.53 -10.50
N LEU A 137 -9.56 -2.74 -10.07
CA LEU A 137 -8.81 -3.67 -10.91
C LEU A 137 -9.69 -4.64 -11.69
N HIS A 138 -10.81 -5.05 -11.13
CA HIS A 138 -11.67 -6.07 -11.71
C HIS A 138 -13.10 -5.60 -12.04
N GLY A 139 -13.49 -4.40 -11.61
CA GLY A 139 -14.86 -3.92 -11.75
C GLY A 139 -15.86 -4.62 -10.83
N ILE A 140 -15.38 -5.31 -9.77
CA ILE A 140 -16.24 -6.02 -8.82
C ILE A 140 -16.68 -5.04 -7.75
N ALA A 141 -17.97 -4.64 -7.80
CA ALA A 141 -18.52 -3.69 -6.86
C ALA A 141 -18.86 -4.37 -5.53
N ASP A 142 -18.42 -3.77 -4.41
CA ASP A 142 -18.67 -4.29 -3.05
C ASP A 142 -20.17 -4.37 -2.72
N ALA A 143 -20.97 -3.45 -3.28
CA ALA A 143 -22.42 -3.43 -3.08
C ALA A 143 -23.15 -4.61 -3.75
N GLU A 144 -22.58 -5.17 -4.82
CA GLU A 144 -23.18 -6.27 -5.59
C GLU A 144 -22.65 -7.64 -5.12
N GLU A 145 -21.35 -7.72 -4.86
CA GLU A 145 -20.65 -8.95 -4.48
C GLU A 145 -19.68 -8.72 -3.30
N PRO A 146 -20.15 -8.43 -2.08
CA PRO A 146 -19.26 -8.04 -0.97
C PRO A 146 -18.23 -9.12 -0.62
N GLY A 147 -18.62 -10.39 -0.63
CA GLY A 147 -17.72 -11.51 -0.32
C GLY A 147 -16.63 -11.68 -1.36
N THR A 148 -16.97 -11.60 -2.64
CA THR A 148 -16.05 -11.68 -3.77
C THR A 148 -15.11 -10.48 -3.80
N ALA A 149 -15.63 -9.26 -3.65
CA ALA A 149 -14.84 -8.04 -3.60
C ALA A 149 -13.79 -8.10 -2.48
N ARG A 150 -14.18 -8.52 -1.27
CA ARG A 150 -13.27 -8.70 -0.14
C ARG A 150 -12.19 -9.75 -0.44
N ALA A 151 -12.54 -10.90 -1.00
CA ALA A 151 -11.60 -11.98 -1.31
C ALA A 151 -10.57 -11.55 -2.36
N VAL A 152 -11.04 -10.99 -3.48
CA VAL A 152 -10.19 -10.49 -4.57
C VAL A 152 -9.26 -9.38 -4.07
N GLY A 153 -9.77 -8.40 -3.34
CA GLY A 153 -8.95 -7.34 -2.77
C GLY A 153 -7.91 -7.86 -1.78
N SER A 154 -8.25 -8.89 -0.97
CA SER A 154 -7.30 -9.52 -0.03
C SER A 154 -6.15 -10.21 -0.77
N VAL A 155 -6.44 -10.92 -1.86
CA VAL A 155 -5.42 -11.57 -2.70
C VAL A 155 -4.50 -10.51 -3.32
N HIS A 156 -5.05 -9.44 -3.88
CA HIS A 156 -4.24 -8.34 -4.44
C HIS A 156 -3.31 -7.70 -3.41
N MET A 157 -3.82 -7.43 -2.21
CA MET A 157 -3.00 -6.89 -1.12
C MET A 157 -1.85 -7.84 -0.76
N ALA A 158 -2.10 -9.14 -0.68
CA ALA A 158 -1.07 -10.14 -0.40
C ALA A 158 0.00 -10.17 -1.49
N LEU A 159 -0.41 -10.11 -2.76
CA LEU A 159 0.50 -10.08 -3.90
C LEU A 159 1.37 -8.80 -3.92
N VAL A 160 0.77 -7.62 -3.70
CA VAL A 160 1.52 -6.35 -3.63
C VAL A 160 2.51 -6.36 -2.48
N ALA A 161 2.09 -6.84 -1.29
CA ALA A 161 2.97 -6.93 -0.13
C ALA A 161 4.13 -7.89 -0.38
N GLY A 162 3.86 -9.09 -0.94
CA GLY A 162 4.88 -10.08 -1.27
C GLY A 162 5.86 -9.61 -2.34
N LEU A 163 5.38 -8.96 -3.39
CA LEU A 163 6.23 -8.35 -4.43
C LEU A 163 7.13 -7.28 -3.83
N THR A 164 6.56 -6.37 -3.02
CA THR A 164 7.33 -5.32 -2.35
C THR A 164 8.42 -5.90 -1.45
N GLN A 165 8.12 -6.96 -0.69
CA GLN A 165 9.10 -7.64 0.15
C GLN A 165 10.25 -8.24 -0.67
N GLN A 166 9.96 -8.95 -1.74
CA GLN A 166 10.97 -9.53 -2.63
C GLN A 166 11.86 -8.41 -3.21
N TRP A 167 11.25 -7.34 -3.70
CA TRP A 167 11.98 -6.22 -4.26
C TRP A 167 12.85 -5.48 -3.22
N LEU A 168 12.38 -5.31 -1.98
CA LEU A 168 13.17 -4.69 -0.91
C LEU A 168 14.40 -5.51 -0.52
N ILE A 169 14.32 -6.84 -0.64
CA ILE A 169 15.40 -7.78 -0.29
C ILE A 169 16.38 -7.93 -1.46
N ASP A 170 15.85 -8.23 -2.65
CA ASP A 170 16.65 -8.52 -3.84
C ASP A 170 15.98 -7.94 -5.10
N PRO A 171 16.22 -6.67 -5.40
CA PRO A 171 15.60 -5.99 -6.54
C PRO A 171 16.03 -6.56 -7.91
N GLU A 172 17.21 -7.21 -7.99
CA GLU A 172 17.72 -7.77 -9.25
C GLU A 172 16.99 -9.05 -9.65
N HIS A 173 16.50 -9.84 -8.68
CA HIS A 173 15.81 -11.10 -8.91
C HIS A 173 14.31 -11.03 -8.55
N ALA A 174 13.81 -9.87 -8.16
CA ALA A 174 12.37 -9.69 -7.92
C ALA A 174 11.59 -9.81 -9.24
N PRO A 175 10.38 -10.40 -9.23
CA PRO A 175 9.64 -10.66 -10.45
C PRO A 175 9.28 -9.39 -11.21
N SER A 176 9.34 -9.47 -12.54
CA SER A 176 8.87 -8.46 -13.47
C SER A 176 7.32 -8.43 -13.55
N ALA A 177 6.76 -7.38 -14.14
CA ALA A 177 5.32 -7.27 -14.36
C ALA A 177 4.75 -8.41 -15.23
N SER A 178 5.49 -8.80 -16.27
CA SER A 178 5.12 -9.91 -17.15
C SER A 178 5.17 -11.27 -16.43
N GLU A 179 6.15 -11.50 -15.56
CA GLU A 179 6.23 -12.70 -14.73
C GLU A 179 5.08 -12.77 -13.73
N MET A 180 4.74 -11.65 -13.07
CA MET A 180 3.56 -11.57 -12.21
C MET A 180 2.27 -11.93 -12.96
N ALA A 181 2.06 -11.35 -14.13
CA ALA A 181 0.89 -11.63 -14.96
C ALA A 181 0.88 -13.08 -15.47
N ALA A 182 2.02 -13.62 -15.88
CA ALA A 182 2.14 -15.00 -16.36
C ALA A 182 1.89 -16.01 -15.23
N GLY A 183 2.45 -15.76 -14.04
CA GLY A 183 2.24 -16.58 -12.85
C GLY A 183 0.78 -16.64 -12.42
N LEU A 184 0.10 -15.50 -12.38
CA LEU A 184 -1.32 -15.43 -12.05
C LEU A 184 -2.19 -16.21 -13.05
N ARG A 185 -1.91 -16.08 -14.36
CA ARG A 185 -2.63 -16.87 -15.39
C ARG A 185 -2.37 -18.37 -15.26
N ALA A 186 -1.17 -18.78 -14.86
CA ALA A 186 -0.84 -20.18 -14.64
C ALA A 186 -1.59 -20.74 -13.42
N ILE A 187 -1.64 -19.99 -12.32
CA ILE A 187 -2.40 -20.36 -11.11
C ILE A 187 -3.90 -20.49 -11.44
N ALA A 188 -4.49 -19.52 -12.13
CA ALA A 188 -5.89 -19.57 -12.51
C ALA A 188 -6.21 -20.83 -13.34
N ARG A 189 -5.42 -21.11 -14.37
CA ARG A 189 -5.63 -22.34 -15.18
C ARG A 189 -5.52 -23.63 -14.38
N SER A 190 -4.65 -23.71 -13.38
CA SER A 190 -4.55 -24.91 -12.55
C SER A 190 -5.78 -25.12 -11.68
N LEU A 191 -6.35 -24.04 -11.15
CA LEU A 191 -7.59 -24.11 -10.35
C LEU A 191 -8.82 -24.50 -11.21
N ASP A 192 -8.92 -23.97 -12.44
CA ASP A 192 -9.99 -24.33 -13.37
C ASP A 192 -9.91 -25.80 -13.82
N ALA A 193 -8.71 -26.31 -14.10
CA ALA A 193 -8.49 -27.71 -14.49
C ALA A 193 -8.92 -28.72 -13.40
N ASP A 194 -8.72 -28.39 -12.14
CA ASP A 194 -9.15 -29.24 -11.02
C ASP A 194 -10.69 -29.22 -10.88
N ALA A 195 -11.34 -28.06 -11.11
CA ALA A 195 -12.78 -27.95 -11.05
C ALA A 195 -13.49 -28.78 -12.15
N ASP A 196 -12.89 -28.87 -13.35
CA ASP A 196 -13.42 -29.66 -14.46
C ASP A 196 -13.19 -31.17 -14.26
N ALA A 197 -12.20 -31.57 -13.47
CA ALA A 197 -11.92 -32.98 -13.17
C ALA A 197 -12.87 -33.58 -12.11
N ASP A 198 -13.46 -32.75 -11.26
CA ASP A 198 -14.39 -33.13 -10.19
C ASP A 198 -15.87 -33.03 -10.64
N ALA A 199 -16.17 -32.55 -11.85
CA ALA A 199 -17.52 -32.39 -12.42
C ALA A 199 -17.90 -33.57 -13.32
#